data_55c3ebfdbf79489fd5fb06074d1a73a7
#
_entry.id   55c3ebfdbf79489fd5fb06074d1a73a7
#
_cell.length_a   1.000
_cell.length_b   1.000
_cell.length_c   1.000
_cell.angle_alpha   90.00
_cell.angle_beta   90.00
_cell.angle_gamma   90.00
#
_symmetry.space_group_name_H-M   'P 1'
#
loop_
_entity.id
_entity.type
_entity.pdbx_description
1 polymer ?
#
loop_
_entity_poly.entity_id
_entity_poly.type
_entity_poly.pdbx_seq_one_letter_code
_entity_poly.pdbx_strand_id
1 'polypeptide(L)'
;MILQDQIKIFCYSGLIPFILIPIISWISPKIAFDYYLILLFFTWSIMMATFMAGTLWGLSIKSNESILSSTIIFSSVFLLSLFITFSAENYSILCLFILLLIYEYIYFSERKLIEKTDWYKEIRFHLTFSIRICHLLMIGFIFTNQ
;
A
#
# COMPACT_ATOMS: atom_id res chain seq x y z
N MET A 1 12.11 24.68 -5.24
CA MET A 1 11.00 23.90 -4.63
C MET A 1 11.41 23.45 -3.24
N ILE A 2 10.58 23.71 -2.26
CA ILE A 2 10.84 23.36 -0.87
C ILE A 2 10.74 21.83 -0.71
N LEU A 3 11.53 21.24 0.17
CA LEU A 3 11.55 19.80 0.41
C LEU A 3 10.14 19.24 0.74
N GLN A 4 9.37 19.97 1.53
CA GLN A 4 8.00 19.62 1.87
C GLN A 4 7.12 19.46 0.63
N ASP A 5 7.22 20.36 -0.34
CA ASP A 5 6.45 20.30 -1.58
C ASP A 5 6.87 19.12 -2.45
N GLN A 6 8.16 18.83 -2.51
CA GLN A 6 8.69 17.67 -3.22
C GLN A 6 8.14 16.36 -2.65
N ILE A 7 8.13 16.24 -1.32
CA ILE A 7 7.59 15.07 -0.63
C ILE A 7 6.09 14.93 -0.89
N LYS A 8 5.33 16.03 -0.82
CA LYS A 8 3.88 16.00 -1.12
C LYS A 8 3.62 15.53 -2.54
N ILE A 9 4.31 16.08 -3.53
CA ILE A 9 4.13 15.71 -4.93
C ILE A 9 4.46 14.24 -5.14
N PHE A 10 5.56 13.75 -4.58
CA PHE A 10 5.96 12.36 -4.68
C PHE A 10 4.94 11.41 -4.04
N CYS A 11 4.49 11.71 -2.84
CA CYS A 11 3.53 10.90 -2.12
C CYS A 11 2.19 10.83 -2.83
N TYR A 12 1.64 11.96 -3.27
CA TYR A 12 0.36 11.99 -3.97
C TYR A 12 0.46 11.38 -5.37
N SER A 13 1.60 11.51 -6.05
CA SER A 13 1.80 10.84 -7.34
C SER A 13 1.77 9.31 -7.20
N GLY A 14 2.24 8.78 -6.09
CA GLY A 14 2.17 7.36 -5.78
C GLY A 14 0.75 6.82 -5.64
N LEU A 15 -0.24 7.68 -5.36
CA LEU A 15 -1.64 7.30 -5.31
C LEU A 15 -2.28 7.14 -6.70
N ILE A 16 -1.69 7.71 -7.74
CA ILE A 16 -2.30 7.71 -9.08
C ILE A 16 -2.60 6.29 -9.56
N PRO A 17 -1.65 5.33 -9.56
CA PRO A 17 -1.97 3.94 -9.93
C PRO A 17 -3.02 3.29 -9.02
N PHE A 18 -2.97 3.57 -7.71
CA PHE A 18 -3.95 3.03 -6.77
C PHE A 18 -5.38 3.47 -7.09
N ILE A 19 -5.56 4.68 -7.58
CA ILE A 19 -6.87 5.25 -7.91
C ILE A 19 -7.31 4.81 -9.30
N LEU A 20 -6.40 4.85 -10.29
CA LEU A 20 -6.72 4.56 -11.68
C LEU A 20 -7.07 3.09 -11.91
N ILE A 21 -6.36 2.16 -11.31
CA ILE A 21 -6.57 0.73 -11.54
C ILE A 21 -7.97 0.30 -11.10
N PRO A 22 -8.45 0.60 -9.86
CA PRO A 22 -9.82 0.27 -9.49
C PRO A 22 -10.87 0.95 -10.38
N ILE A 23 -10.69 2.22 -10.70
CA ILE A 23 -11.64 2.96 -11.54
C ILE A 23 -11.78 2.32 -12.92
N ILE A 24 -10.66 2.02 -13.58
CA ILE A 24 -10.66 1.37 -14.89
C ILE A 24 -11.29 -0.02 -14.79
N SER A 25 -10.99 -0.77 -13.74
CA SER A 25 -11.52 -2.12 -13.52
C SER A 25 -13.05 -2.11 -13.37
N TRP A 26 -13.59 -1.16 -12.61
CA TRP A 26 -15.04 -1.03 -12.45
C TRP A 26 -15.76 -0.56 -13.73
N ILE A 27 -15.12 0.34 -14.50
CA ILE A 27 -15.69 0.85 -15.75
C ILE A 27 -15.71 -0.24 -16.82
N SER A 28 -14.62 -0.98 -16.97
CA SER A 28 -14.50 -2.03 -17.98
C SER A 28 -13.81 -3.28 -17.40
N PRO A 29 -14.58 -4.23 -16.88
CA PRO A 29 -14.03 -5.50 -16.40
C PRO A 29 -13.22 -6.25 -17.46
N LYS A 30 -13.60 -6.12 -18.74
CA LYS A 30 -12.86 -6.72 -19.85
C LYS A 30 -11.43 -6.22 -19.91
N ILE A 31 -11.22 -4.90 -19.81
CA ILE A 31 -9.88 -4.31 -19.79
C ILE A 31 -9.10 -4.80 -18.56
N ALA A 32 -9.76 -4.90 -17.43
CA ALA A 32 -9.13 -5.38 -16.20
C ALA A 32 -8.56 -6.79 -16.34
N PHE A 33 -9.28 -7.69 -16.99
CA PHE A 33 -8.82 -9.06 -17.20
C PHE A 33 -7.84 -9.18 -18.37
N ASP A 34 -8.08 -8.48 -19.47
CA ASP A 34 -7.21 -8.54 -20.67
C ASP A 34 -5.80 -7.98 -20.40
N TYR A 35 -5.68 -6.96 -19.57
CA TYR A 35 -4.41 -6.29 -19.25
C TYR A 35 -3.88 -6.62 -17.85
N TYR A 36 -4.44 -7.62 -17.18
CA TYR A 36 -3.99 -8.08 -15.86
C TYR A 36 -3.91 -6.96 -14.83
N LEU A 37 -4.93 -6.09 -14.78
CA LEU A 37 -4.95 -4.96 -13.85
C LEU A 37 -4.93 -5.39 -12.39
N ILE A 38 -5.51 -6.54 -12.06
CA ILE A 38 -5.47 -7.10 -10.70
C ILE A 38 -4.03 -7.39 -10.28
N LEU A 39 -3.26 -8.04 -11.17
CA LEU A 39 -1.85 -8.32 -10.92
C LEU A 39 -1.03 -7.03 -10.82
N LEU A 40 -1.32 -6.07 -11.69
CA LEU A 40 -0.67 -4.75 -11.64
C LEU A 40 -0.94 -4.04 -10.32
N PHE A 41 -2.17 -4.11 -9.81
CA PHE A 41 -2.53 -3.54 -8.52
C PHE A 41 -1.74 -4.21 -7.38
N PHE A 42 -1.64 -5.52 -7.38
CA PHE A 42 -0.83 -6.26 -6.39
C PHE A 42 0.64 -5.83 -6.44
N THR A 43 1.22 -5.77 -7.64
CA THR A 43 2.61 -5.38 -7.82
C THR A 43 2.86 -3.98 -7.28
N TRP A 44 2.00 -3.04 -7.62
CA TRP A 44 2.11 -1.65 -7.14
C TRP A 44 1.96 -1.57 -5.63
N SER A 45 0.97 -2.27 -5.07
CA SER A 45 0.70 -2.28 -3.64
C SER A 45 1.87 -2.87 -2.84
N ILE A 46 2.45 -3.97 -3.31
CA ILE A 46 3.61 -4.60 -2.68
C ILE A 46 4.83 -3.68 -2.73
N MET A 47 5.07 -3.05 -3.89
CA MET A 47 6.18 -2.10 -4.04
C MET A 47 6.04 -0.92 -3.08
N MET A 48 4.85 -0.35 -2.97
CA MET A 48 4.61 0.77 -2.06
C MET A 48 4.69 0.36 -0.59
N ALA A 49 4.22 -0.84 -0.25
CA ALA A 49 4.34 -1.36 1.12
C ALA A 49 5.81 -1.56 1.50
N THR A 50 6.63 -2.07 0.59
CA THR A 50 8.07 -2.22 0.78
C THR A 50 8.75 -0.87 0.95
N PHE A 51 8.37 0.11 0.14
CA PHE A 51 8.88 1.49 0.27
C PHE A 51 8.54 2.08 1.63
N MET A 52 7.31 1.90 2.09
CA MET A 52 6.87 2.38 3.39
C MET A 52 7.59 1.68 4.55
N ALA A 53 7.86 0.38 4.42
CA ALA A 53 8.66 -0.34 5.40
C ALA A 53 10.08 0.24 5.50
N GLY A 54 10.68 0.62 4.37
CA GLY A 54 11.98 1.30 4.35
C GLY A 54 11.93 2.67 5.00
N THR A 55 10.86 3.43 4.78
CA THR A 55 10.65 4.72 5.44
C THR A 55 10.54 4.55 6.95
N LEU A 56 9.78 3.57 7.40
CA LEU A 56 9.65 3.25 8.82
C LEU A 56 10.98 2.85 9.44
N TRP A 57 11.78 2.07 8.73
CA TRP A 57 13.13 1.69 9.15
C TRP A 57 14.02 2.92 9.37
N GLY A 58 14.01 3.86 8.42
CA GLY A 58 14.75 5.12 8.53
C GLY A 58 14.29 5.97 9.71
N LEU A 59 12.98 6.08 9.93
CA LEU A 59 12.41 6.81 11.05
C LEU A 59 12.80 6.16 12.39
N SER A 60 12.81 4.84 12.47
CA SER A 60 13.20 4.11 13.67
C SER A 60 14.66 4.37 14.02
N ILE A 61 15.55 4.37 13.06
CA ILE A 61 16.97 4.69 13.27
C ILE A 61 17.12 6.11 13.75
N LYS A 62 16.46 7.08 13.11
CA LYS A 62 16.53 8.49 13.49
C LYS A 62 16.03 8.73 14.91
N SER A 63 15.01 8.01 15.33
CA SER A 63 14.39 8.14 16.66
C SER A 63 15.03 7.24 17.71
N ASN A 64 16.06 6.48 17.35
CA ASN A 64 16.73 5.51 18.22
C ASN A 64 15.76 4.47 18.80
N GLU A 65 14.78 4.07 17.99
CA GLU A 65 13.78 3.05 18.33
C GLU A 65 14.12 1.71 17.67
N SER A 66 13.42 0.66 18.11
CA SER A 66 13.62 -0.69 17.54
C SER A 66 13.15 -0.76 16.09
N ILE A 67 13.93 -1.42 15.25
CA ILE A 67 13.57 -1.69 13.84
C ILE A 67 12.70 -2.94 13.69
N LEU A 68 12.24 -3.53 14.78
CA LEU A 68 11.48 -4.79 14.75
C LEU A 68 10.22 -4.68 13.92
N SER A 69 9.44 -3.59 14.06
CA SER A 69 8.21 -3.37 13.28
C SER A 69 8.49 -3.33 11.78
N SER A 70 9.51 -2.60 11.38
CA SER A 70 9.93 -2.49 9.98
C SER A 70 10.36 -3.85 9.41
N THR A 71 11.10 -4.63 10.20
CA THR A 71 11.55 -5.98 9.81
C THR A 71 10.36 -6.93 9.66
N ILE A 72 9.39 -6.88 10.57
CA ILE A 72 8.17 -7.69 10.50
C ILE A 72 7.38 -7.35 9.24
N ILE A 73 7.19 -6.07 8.94
CA ILE A 73 6.46 -5.62 7.76
C ILE A 73 7.14 -6.11 6.49
N PHE A 74 8.44 -5.90 6.37
CA PHE A 74 9.21 -6.32 5.21
C PHE A 74 9.11 -7.83 4.98
N SER A 75 9.28 -8.62 6.04
CA SER A 75 9.17 -10.08 5.97
C SER A 75 7.76 -10.53 5.58
N SER A 76 6.73 -9.89 6.14
CA SER A 76 5.33 -10.19 5.82
C SER A 76 5.02 -9.91 4.36
N VAL A 77 5.49 -8.78 3.82
CA VAL A 77 5.32 -8.41 2.41
C VAL A 77 6.02 -9.41 1.50
N PHE A 78 7.22 -9.82 1.88
CA PHE A 78 7.98 -10.82 1.10
C PHE A 78 7.26 -12.18 1.06
N LEU A 79 6.80 -12.67 2.22
CA LEU A 79 6.06 -13.93 2.31
C LEU A 79 4.77 -13.87 1.51
N LEU A 80 4.04 -12.74 1.59
CA LEU A 80 2.83 -12.53 0.80
C LEU A 80 3.12 -12.52 -0.69
N SER A 81 4.23 -11.91 -1.11
CA SER A 81 4.66 -11.89 -2.51
C SER A 81 4.93 -13.32 -3.03
N LEU A 82 5.60 -14.14 -2.23
CA LEU A 82 5.82 -15.55 -2.57
C LEU A 82 4.49 -16.31 -2.67
N PHE A 83 3.59 -16.09 -1.72
CA PHE A 83 2.29 -16.74 -1.73
C PHE A 83 1.48 -16.35 -2.98
N ILE A 84 1.46 -15.07 -3.34
CA ILE A 84 0.79 -14.59 -4.56
C ILE A 84 1.39 -15.24 -5.81
N THR A 85 2.72 -15.37 -5.87
CA THR A 85 3.40 -15.96 -7.02
C THR A 85 3.00 -17.42 -7.25
N PHE A 86 2.83 -18.19 -6.17
CA PHE A 86 2.57 -19.63 -6.27
C PHE A 86 1.08 -20.01 -6.20
N SER A 87 0.19 -19.12 -5.72
CA SER A 87 -1.21 -19.49 -5.45
C SER A 87 -2.24 -18.44 -5.90
N ALA A 88 -1.84 -17.48 -6.70
CA ALA A 88 -2.49 -16.18 -6.86
C ALA A 88 -3.99 -16.15 -7.17
N GLU A 89 -4.47 -16.99 -8.07
CA GLU A 89 -5.83 -16.77 -8.64
C GLU A 89 -6.96 -17.05 -7.66
N ASN A 90 -6.80 -18.07 -6.81
CA ASN A 90 -7.86 -18.51 -5.93
C ASN A 90 -8.00 -17.73 -4.63
N TYR A 91 -6.95 -16.97 -4.26
CA TYR A 91 -6.86 -16.32 -2.96
C TYR A 91 -6.63 -14.80 -3.07
N SER A 92 -7.02 -14.20 -4.21
CA SER A 92 -6.79 -12.77 -4.47
C SER A 92 -7.42 -11.87 -3.40
N ILE A 93 -8.66 -12.16 -3.00
CA ILE A 93 -9.37 -11.38 -1.98
C ILE A 93 -8.65 -11.46 -0.64
N LEU A 94 -8.22 -12.67 -0.26
CA LEU A 94 -7.47 -12.88 0.98
C LEU A 94 -6.17 -12.10 0.97
N CYS A 95 -5.44 -12.13 -0.16
CA CYS A 95 -4.18 -11.41 -0.31
C CYS A 95 -4.36 -9.89 -0.20
N LEU A 96 -5.42 -9.36 -0.81
CA LEU A 96 -5.74 -7.93 -0.68
C LEU A 96 -6.09 -7.56 0.76
N PHE A 97 -6.79 -8.44 1.46
CA PHE A 97 -7.13 -8.21 2.86
C PHE A 97 -5.87 -8.19 3.74
N ILE A 98 -4.94 -9.10 3.50
CA ILE A 98 -3.65 -9.13 4.20
C ILE A 98 -2.85 -7.86 3.92
N LEU A 99 -2.81 -7.41 2.66
CA LEU A 99 -2.16 -6.14 2.30
C LEU A 99 -2.78 -4.96 3.03
N LEU A 100 -4.10 -4.92 3.13
CA LEU A 100 -4.80 -3.88 3.87
C LEU A 100 -4.37 -3.86 5.34
N LEU A 101 -4.28 -5.02 5.97
CA LEU A 101 -3.80 -5.14 7.35
C LEU A 101 -2.34 -4.70 7.48
N ILE A 102 -1.50 -5.00 6.52
CA ILE A 102 -0.10 -4.55 6.48
C ILE A 102 -0.04 -3.02 6.45
N TYR A 103 -0.85 -2.37 5.60
CA TYR A 103 -0.89 -0.90 5.54
C TYR A 103 -1.38 -0.28 6.84
N GLU A 104 -2.37 -0.88 7.50
CA GLU A 104 -2.85 -0.42 8.80
C GLU A 104 -1.75 -0.53 9.86
N TYR A 105 -1.01 -1.63 9.86
CA TYR A 105 0.11 -1.84 10.80
C TYR A 105 1.24 -0.84 10.55
N ILE A 106 1.56 -0.56 9.28
CA ILE A 106 2.55 0.47 8.92
C ILE A 106 2.12 1.83 9.48
N TYR A 107 0.87 2.22 9.25
CA TYR A 107 0.35 3.49 9.74
C TYR A 107 0.43 3.60 11.26
N PHE A 108 0.03 2.55 11.95
CA PHE A 108 0.09 2.50 13.41
C PHE A 108 1.51 2.63 13.93
N SER A 109 2.47 1.95 13.31
CA SER A 109 3.88 1.99 13.71
C SER A 109 4.51 3.35 13.44
N GLU A 110 4.21 3.97 12.30
CA GLU A 110 4.74 5.30 11.95
C GLU A 110 4.15 6.40 12.82
N ARG A 111 2.90 6.30 13.20
CA ARG A 111 2.19 7.33 13.96
C ARG A 111 2.92 7.75 15.23
N LYS A 112 3.54 6.78 15.89
CA LYS A 112 4.32 7.02 17.13
C LYS A 112 5.61 7.79 16.87
N LEU A 113 6.20 7.61 15.68
CA LEU A 113 7.50 8.18 15.33
C LEU A 113 7.40 9.57 14.69
N ILE A 114 6.23 9.96 14.18
CA ILE A 114 6.02 11.20 13.42
C ILE A 114 5.33 12.29 14.26
N GLU A 115 5.22 12.12 15.57
CA GLU A 115 4.44 13.02 16.43
C GLU A 115 4.82 14.51 16.33
N LYS A 116 6.05 14.83 15.93
CA LYS A 116 6.57 16.20 15.89
C LYS A 116 6.39 16.93 14.55
N THR A 117 5.86 16.26 13.51
CA THR A 117 5.78 16.83 12.17
C THR A 117 4.35 16.78 11.65
N ASP A 118 3.55 17.79 11.96
CA ASP A 118 2.10 17.80 11.67
C ASP A 118 1.78 17.68 10.18
N TRP A 119 2.53 18.34 9.29
CA TRP A 119 2.28 18.28 7.85
C TRP A 119 2.53 16.89 7.27
N TYR A 120 3.56 16.18 7.73
CA TYR A 120 3.88 14.83 7.28
C TYR A 120 2.84 13.82 7.80
N LYS A 121 2.40 14.01 9.04
CA LYS A 121 1.35 13.21 9.66
C LYS A 121 0.03 13.30 8.89
N GLU A 122 -0.33 14.50 8.44
CA GLU A 122 -1.52 14.74 7.63
C GLU A 122 -1.42 14.05 6.27
N ILE A 123 -0.28 14.16 5.59
CA ILE A 123 -0.02 13.45 4.33
C ILE A 123 -0.16 11.95 4.51
N ARG A 124 0.44 11.38 5.55
CA ARG A 124 0.39 9.95 5.82
C ARG A 124 -1.03 9.47 6.13
N PHE A 125 -1.81 10.27 6.84
CA PHE A 125 -3.22 9.97 7.08
C PHE A 125 -4.01 9.89 5.76
N HIS A 126 -3.87 10.90 4.90
CA HIS A 126 -4.55 10.93 3.60
C HIS A 126 -4.13 9.77 2.70
N LEU A 127 -2.84 9.46 2.67
CA LEU A 127 -2.32 8.34 1.90
C LEU A 127 -2.90 7.00 2.36
N THR A 128 -2.88 6.75 3.66
CA THR A 128 -3.39 5.50 4.23
C THR A 128 -4.89 5.37 4.00
N PHE A 129 -5.64 6.44 4.18
CA PHE A 129 -7.09 6.44 3.95
C PHE A 129 -7.41 6.15 2.47
N SER A 130 -6.70 6.79 1.54
CA SER A 130 -6.90 6.58 0.10
C SER A 130 -6.53 5.15 -0.32
N ILE A 131 -5.43 4.63 0.18
CA ILE A 131 -5.00 3.25 -0.08
C ILE A 131 -6.03 2.24 0.45
N ARG A 132 -6.56 2.49 1.63
CA ARG A 132 -7.62 1.65 2.23
C ARG A 132 -8.85 1.59 1.32
N ILE A 133 -9.32 2.72 0.84
CA ILE A 133 -10.48 2.78 -0.07
C ILE A 133 -10.17 2.04 -1.37
N CYS A 134 -8.99 2.24 -1.95
CA CYS A 134 -8.60 1.57 -3.21
C CYS A 134 -8.55 0.04 -3.05
N HIS A 135 -8.02 -0.46 -1.94
CA HIS A 135 -8.01 -1.90 -1.66
C HIS A 135 -9.42 -2.46 -1.51
N LEU A 136 -10.30 -1.75 -0.81
CA LEU A 136 -11.70 -2.16 -0.64
C LEU A 136 -12.43 -2.18 -1.98
N LEU A 137 -12.18 -1.21 -2.85
CA LEU A 137 -12.76 -1.17 -4.20
C LEU A 137 -12.30 -2.37 -5.04
N MET A 138 -11.03 -2.73 -4.95
CA MET A 138 -10.50 -3.91 -5.67
C MET A 138 -11.06 -5.22 -5.10
N ILE A 139 -11.20 -5.32 -3.80
CA ILE A 139 -11.84 -6.49 -3.16
C ILE A 139 -13.28 -6.63 -3.67
N GLY A 140 -14.04 -5.54 -3.67
CA GLY A 140 -15.39 -5.52 -4.21
C GLY A 140 -15.45 -5.88 -5.69
N PHE A 141 -14.53 -5.38 -6.49
CA PHE A 141 -14.43 -5.72 -7.91
C PHE A 141 -14.21 -7.22 -8.13
N ILE A 142 -13.23 -7.80 -7.44
CA ILE A 142 -12.93 -9.23 -7.57
C ILE A 142 -14.11 -10.08 -7.10
N PHE A 143 -14.74 -9.69 -5.98
CA PHE A 143 -15.89 -10.41 -5.44
C PHE A 143 -17.07 -10.43 -6.42
N THR A 144 -17.36 -9.31 -7.08
CA THR A 144 -18.48 -9.20 -8.02
C THR A 144 -18.22 -9.84 -9.39
N ASN A 145 -16.95 -10.05 -9.76
CA ASN A 145 -16.57 -10.60 -11.06
C ASN A 145 -16.00 -12.02 -10.99
N GLN A 146 -16.18 -12.67 -9.88
CA GLN A 146 -15.85 -14.10 -9.75
C GLN A 146 -16.89 -15.00 -10.37
#